data_0787a1536c883c39128ab1cf969d5411
#
_entry.id   0787a1536c883c39128ab1cf969d5411
#
_cell.length_a   1.000
_cell.length_b   1.000
_cell.length_c   1.000
_cell.angle_alpha   90.00
_cell.angle_beta   90.00
_cell.angle_gamma   90.00
#
_symmetry.space_group_name_H-M   'P 1'
#
loop_
_entity.id
_entity.type
_entity.pdbx_description
1 polymer ?
#
loop_
_entity_poly.entity_id
_entity_poly.type
_entity_poly.pdbx_seq_one_letter_code
_entity_poly.pdbx_strand_id
1 'polypeptide(L)'
;MKYSVIIPCYNEEDNVKRLINLLSSKSDLYDIEWIIVENGSKDNTRNLLNKICEDKKNFKLVYIDQNQGYGYGIVKGLENSSGDYVGWLHADMQVSPDSMLEFIQLNELSKEGKVFYKGSRKNRKFIDNFFTFFMSIFSTLLFQTFLSDIGAIPVLFHRDLMKKFDKIPYDFSIETYVYYIAKKENYKIIRLPIYMNERKKGVSSWNRGIFSKIKQSWRIIKALIKIRLKKE
;
A
#
# COMPACT_ATOMS: atom_id res chain seq x y z
N MET A 1 -3.69 -4.61 20.50
CA MET A 1 -2.81 -5.15 19.42
C MET A 1 -1.99 -4.00 18.87
N LYS A 2 -0.74 -4.24 18.48
CA LYS A 2 0.10 -3.21 17.88
C LYS A 2 0.03 -3.25 16.35
N TYR A 3 -0.07 -2.08 15.73
CA TYR A 3 -0.19 -1.92 14.29
C TYR A 3 1.00 -1.16 13.72
N SER A 4 1.53 -1.60 12.58
CA SER A 4 2.53 -0.86 11.81
C SER A 4 1.93 -0.48 10.47
N VAL A 5 1.80 0.81 10.20
CA VAL A 5 1.26 1.32 8.95
C VAL A 5 2.36 2.01 8.14
N ILE A 6 2.70 1.42 7.01
CA ILE A 6 3.76 1.89 6.12
C ILE A 6 3.21 2.90 5.12
N ILE A 7 3.89 4.01 4.94
CA ILE A 7 3.52 5.08 4.02
C ILE A 7 4.74 5.50 3.20
N PRO A 8 4.94 4.92 2.01
CA PRO A 8 6.02 5.36 1.14
C PRO A 8 5.73 6.74 0.55
N CYS A 9 6.69 7.66 0.72
CA CYS A 9 6.65 9.04 0.25
C CYS A 9 7.74 9.27 -0.80
N TYR A 10 7.37 9.78 -1.97
CA TYR A 10 8.31 10.19 -3.02
C TYR A 10 7.79 11.42 -3.73
N ASN A 11 8.48 12.56 -3.56
CA ASN A 11 8.10 13.86 -4.08
C ASN A 11 6.65 14.24 -3.68
N GLU A 12 6.42 14.27 -2.38
CA GLU A 12 5.12 14.57 -1.77
C GLU A 12 5.16 15.83 -0.88
N GLU A 13 6.07 16.80 -1.16
CA GLU A 13 6.23 18.02 -0.37
C GLU A 13 4.92 18.78 -0.15
N ASP A 14 4.02 18.76 -1.13
CA ASP A 14 2.70 19.39 -1.06
C ASP A 14 1.70 18.67 -0.13
N ASN A 15 1.93 17.39 0.13
CA ASN A 15 0.97 16.52 0.84
C ASN A 15 1.44 16.14 2.25
N VAL A 16 2.75 16.02 2.51
CA VAL A 16 3.28 15.45 3.76
C VAL A 16 2.81 16.22 5.00
N LYS A 17 2.76 17.54 4.98
CA LYS A 17 2.30 18.33 6.13
C LYS A 17 0.86 17.98 6.52
N ARG A 18 -0.03 17.94 5.53
CA ARG A 18 -1.44 17.60 5.74
C ARG A 18 -1.61 16.16 6.18
N LEU A 19 -0.86 15.24 5.55
CA LEU A 19 -0.86 13.81 5.88
C LEU A 19 -0.46 13.59 7.35
N ILE A 20 0.72 14.08 7.75
CA ILE A 20 1.24 13.89 9.11
C ILE A 20 0.32 14.51 10.17
N ASN A 21 -0.25 15.69 9.92
CA ASN A 21 -1.21 16.30 10.84
C ASN A 21 -2.47 15.43 11.01
N LEU A 22 -3.00 14.88 9.91
CA LEU A 22 -4.16 14.01 9.95
C LEU A 22 -3.86 12.70 10.70
N LEU A 23 -2.70 12.09 10.45
CA LEU A 23 -2.28 10.87 11.15
C LEU A 23 -2.04 11.13 12.64
N SER A 24 -1.42 12.27 12.98
CA SER A 24 -1.16 12.65 14.38
C SER A 24 -2.45 12.81 15.19
N SER A 25 -3.50 13.41 14.61
CA SER A 25 -4.79 13.56 15.30
C SER A 25 -5.50 12.24 15.60
N LYS A 26 -5.01 11.13 15.06
CA LYS A 26 -5.61 9.78 15.17
C LYS A 26 -4.69 8.78 15.88
N SER A 27 -3.49 9.20 16.23
CA SER A 27 -2.45 8.31 16.81
C SER A 27 -2.82 7.77 18.20
N ASP A 28 -3.73 8.44 18.91
CA ASP A 28 -4.13 8.05 20.27
C ASP A 28 -5.31 7.08 20.30
N LEU A 29 -5.92 6.79 19.13
CA LEU A 29 -7.08 5.90 19.05
C LEU A 29 -6.68 4.41 19.19
N TYR A 30 -5.50 4.06 18.73
CA TYR A 30 -4.99 2.68 18.70
C TYR A 30 -3.47 2.70 18.89
N ASP A 31 -2.87 1.57 19.29
CA ASP A 31 -1.41 1.40 19.33
C ASP A 31 -0.84 1.27 17.91
N ILE A 32 -0.63 2.41 17.24
CA ILE A 32 -0.16 2.50 15.86
C ILE A 32 1.21 3.14 15.80
N GLU A 33 2.15 2.48 15.13
CA GLU A 33 3.36 3.12 14.61
C GLU A 33 3.19 3.47 13.12
N TRP A 34 3.34 4.73 12.80
CA TRP A 34 3.33 5.24 11.42
C TRP A 34 4.75 5.21 10.87
N ILE A 35 5.01 4.33 9.92
CA ILE A 35 6.33 4.18 9.30
C ILE A 35 6.34 4.96 7.98
N ILE A 36 6.89 6.16 8.03
CA ILE A 36 7.01 7.00 6.84
C ILE A 36 8.33 6.67 6.15
N VAL A 37 8.23 6.12 4.95
CA VAL A 37 9.42 5.77 4.16
C VAL A 37 9.69 6.88 3.16
N GLU A 38 10.67 7.72 3.45
CA GLU A 38 11.16 8.72 2.51
C GLU A 38 11.97 8.01 1.41
N ASN A 39 11.38 7.89 0.23
CA ASN A 39 11.81 7.00 -0.83
C ASN A 39 12.72 7.69 -1.87
N GLY A 40 13.71 8.46 -1.40
CA GLY A 40 14.70 9.14 -2.23
C GLY A 40 14.12 10.33 -3.00
N SER A 41 13.34 11.18 -2.35
CA SER A 41 12.73 12.36 -2.95
C SER A 41 13.77 13.36 -3.44
N LYS A 42 13.40 14.11 -4.49
CA LYS A 42 14.22 15.18 -5.10
C LYS A 42 13.70 16.58 -4.78
N ASP A 43 12.52 16.67 -4.18
CA ASP A 43 11.89 17.88 -3.69
C ASP A 43 12.17 18.09 -2.19
N ASN A 44 11.43 18.97 -1.54
CA ASN A 44 11.62 19.27 -0.12
C ASN A 44 10.96 18.27 0.85
N THR A 45 10.45 17.13 0.36
CA THR A 45 9.74 16.10 1.16
C THR A 45 10.56 15.67 2.38
N ARG A 46 11.85 15.33 2.20
CA ARG A 46 12.73 14.86 3.28
C ARG A 46 12.87 15.87 4.41
N ASN A 47 13.15 17.14 4.08
CA ASN A 47 13.32 18.18 5.08
C ASN A 47 12.03 18.48 5.83
N LEU A 48 10.89 18.45 5.13
CA LEU A 48 9.58 18.64 5.75
C LEU A 48 9.25 17.50 6.72
N LEU A 49 9.50 16.25 6.33
CA LEU A 49 9.29 15.08 7.20
C LEU A 49 10.13 15.17 8.46
N ASN A 50 11.43 15.48 8.35
CA ASN A 50 12.32 15.67 9.50
C ASN A 50 11.73 16.66 10.50
N LYS A 51 11.39 17.86 10.01
CA LYS A 51 10.87 18.94 10.84
C LYS A 51 9.53 18.61 11.51
N ILE A 52 8.63 17.93 10.77
CA ILE A 52 7.26 17.72 11.25
C ILE A 52 7.16 16.52 12.18
N CYS A 53 8.05 15.52 12.01
CA CYS A 53 8.01 14.27 12.79
C CYS A 53 8.99 14.26 13.98
N GLU A 54 9.82 15.29 14.16
CA GLU A 54 10.90 15.34 15.16
C GLU A 54 10.43 14.95 16.58
N ASP A 55 9.30 15.49 17.03
CA ASP A 55 8.78 15.26 18.38
C ASP A 55 7.62 14.23 18.43
N LYS A 56 7.38 13.48 17.35
CA LYS A 56 6.23 12.58 17.25
C LYS A 56 6.61 11.13 17.52
N LYS A 57 6.37 10.65 18.75
CA LYS A 57 6.75 9.30 19.19
C LYS A 57 6.16 8.16 18.36
N ASN A 58 4.98 8.36 17.78
CA ASN A 58 4.29 7.34 17.00
C ASN A 58 4.72 7.30 15.51
N PHE A 59 5.69 8.17 15.13
CA PHE A 59 6.21 8.23 13.77
C PHE A 59 7.64 7.72 13.72
N LYS A 60 7.88 6.78 12.82
CA LYS A 60 9.22 6.27 12.51
C LYS A 60 9.56 6.69 11.08
N LEU A 61 10.65 7.43 10.90
CA LEU A 61 11.17 7.79 9.59
C LEU A 61 12.18 6.75 9.13
N VAL A 62 12.01 6.27 7.89
CA VAL A 62 12.95 5.38 7.21
C VAL A 62 13.41 6.08 5.93
N TYR A 63 14.72 6.18 5.73
CA TYR A 63 15.28 6.90 4.59
C TYR A 63 15.87 5.94 3.56
N ILE A 64 15.59 6.25 2.29
CA ILE A 64 16.17 5.58 1.12
C ILE A 64 16.90 6.67 0.32
N ASP A 65 18.18 6.47 0.03
CA ASP A 65 18.99 7.50 -0.63
C ASP A 65 18.60 7.69 -2.10
N GLN A 66 18.25 6.61 -2.79
CA GLN A 66 17.84 6.63 -4.19
C GLN A 66 16.56 5.84 -4.38
N ASN A 67 15.57 6.42 -5.08
CA ASN A 67 14.32 5.75 -5.39
C ASN A 67 14.54 4.47 -6.19
N GLN A 68 14.13 3.34 -5.62
CA GLN A 68 14.20 2.00 -6.25
C GLN A 68 12.81 1.46 -6.60
N GLY A 69 11.78 2.27 -6.51
CA GLY A 69 10.41 1.92 -6.82
C GLY A 69 9.48 1.87 -5.60
N TYR A 70 8.19 1.84 -5.89
CA TYR A 70 7.13 1.87 -4.89
C TYR A 70 7.19 0.66 -3.94
N GLY A 71 7.27 -0.55 -4.50
CA GLY A 71 7.32 -1.78 -3.72
C GLY A 71 8.57 -1.87 -2.84
N TYR A 72 9.71 -1.32 -3.29
CA TYR A 72 10.92 -1.24 -2.47
C TYR A 72 10.70 -0.41 -1.21
N GLY A 73 10.03 0.74 -1.34
CA GLY A 73 9.66 1.56 -0.18
C GLY A 73 8.77 0.80 0.82
N ILE A 74 7.78 0.04 0.32
CA ILE A 74 6.94 -0.82 1.19
C ILE A 74 7.79 -1.87 1.89
N VAL A 75 8.66 -2.58 1.17
CA VAL A 75 9.54 -3.62 1.75
C VAL A 75 10.41 -3.03 2.85
N LYS A 76 11.02 -1.87 2.62
CA LYS A 76 11.82 -1.18 3.66
C LYS A 76 10.98 -0.77 4.88
N GLY A 77 9.74 -0.37 4.67
CA GLY A 77 8.80 -0.13 5.76
C GLY A 77 8.47 -1.41 6.55
N LEU A 78 8.20 -2.52 5.86
CA LEU A 78 7.93 -3.82 6.48
C LEU A 78 9.12 -4.33 7.29
N GLU A 79 10.35 -4.21 6.79
CA GLU A 79 11.59 -4.56 7.51
C GLU A 79 11.77 -3.75 8.80
N ASN A 80 11.25 -2.53 8.84
CA ASN A 80 11.34 -1.62 9.97
C ASN A 80 10.11 -1.63 10.90
N SER A 81 9.12 -2.47 10.61
CA SER A 81 7.88 -2.56 11.38
C SER A 81 8.03 -3.47 12.60
N SER A 82 7.28 -3.18 13.68
CA SER A 82 7.28 -3.96 14.93
C SER A 82 5.90 -4.47 15.36
N GLY A 83 4.82 -3.99 14.74
CA GLY A 83 3.44 -4.36 15.10
C GLY A 83 3.07 -5.80 14.77
N ASP A 84 2.07 -6.32 15.46
CA ASP A 84 1.47 -7.64 15.22
C ASP A 84 0.76 -7.68 13.87
N TYR A 85 0.17 -6.55 13.50
CA TYR A 85 -0.46 -6.31 12.21
C TYR A 85 0.31 -5.29 11.42
N VAL A 86 0.46 -5.55 10.12
CA VAL A 86 1.17 -4.67 9.20
C VAL A 86 0.29 -4.33 8.01
N GLY A 87 0.42 -3.10 7.52
CA GLY A 87 -0.34 -2.65 6.37
C GLY A 87 0.28 -1.42 5.74
N TRP A 88 -0.29 -0.94 4.64
CA TRP A 88 0.19 0.29 4.00
C TRP A 88 -0.91 1.07 3.30
N LEU A 89 -0.62 2.33 3.10
CA LEU A 89 -1.41 3.28 2.32
C LEU A 89 -0.50 4.25 1.54
N HIS A 90 -1.08 5.04 0.63
CA HIS A 90 -0.31 6.02 -0.13
C HIS A 90 -0.25 7.38 0.56
N ALA A 91 0.84 8.12 0.34
CA ALA A 91 1.01 9.48 0.85
C ALA A 91 0.19 10.54 0.10
N ASP A 92 -0.27 10.25 -1.12
CA ASP A 92 -0.96 11.19 -2.02
C ASP A 92 -2.38 11.57 -1.60
N MET A 93 -2.89 10.95 -0.52
CA MET A 93 -4.21 11.19 0.07
C MET A 93 -5.41 11.02 -0.90
N GLN A 94 -5.24 10.30 -2.01
CA GLN A 94 -6.37 9.91 -2.85
C GLN A 94 -7.30 8.92 -2.12
N VAL A 95 -6.74 8.14 -1.21
CA VAL A 95 -7.48 7.33 -0.24
C VAL A 95 -7.30 7.96 1.14
N SER A 96 -8.40 8.20 1.85
CA SER A 96 -8.32 8.75 3.21
C SER A 96 -7.62 7.77 4.14
N PRO A 97 -6.71 8.23 5.01
CA PRO A 97 -6.17 7.42 6.10
C PRO A 97 -7.24 6.81 7.03
N ASP A 98 -8.44 7.39 7.08
CA ASP A 98 -9.57 6.86 7.85
C ASP A 98 -9.92 5.43 7.44
N SER A 99 -9.75 5.07 6.17
CA SER A 99 -9.99 3.71 5.70
C SER A 99 -9.04 2.67 6.31
N MET A 100 -7.83 3.07 6.70
CA MET A 100 -6.94 2.20 7.48
C MET A 100 -7.44 2.04 8.91
N LEU A 101 -7.95 3.09 9.52
CA LEU A 101 -8.52 3.03 10.86
C LEU A 101 -9.78 2.16 10.92
N GLU A 102 -10.61 2.17 9.87
CA GLU A 102 -11.74 1.25 9.75
C GLU A 102 -11.27 -0.22 9.71
N PHE A 103 -10.17 -0.53 9.03
CA PHE A 103 -9.59 -1.87 9.04
C PHE A 103 -9.08 -2.25 10.44
N ILE A 104 -8.39 -1.34 11.12
CA ILE A 104 -7.91 -1.54 12.48
C ILE A 104 -9.08 -1.77 13.43
N GLN A 105 -10.11 -0.96 13.36
CA GLN A 105 -11.32 -1.11 14.18
C GLN A 105 -11.99 -2.48 13.96
N LEU A 106 -12.17 -2.89 12.72
CA LEU A 106 -12.73 -4.21 12.41
C LEU A 106 -11.85 -5.33 12.94
N ASN A 107 -10.52 -5.17 12.87
CA ASN A 107 -9.59 -6.17 13.38
C ASN A 107 -9.63 -6.28 14.92
N GLU A 108 -9.75 -5.15 15.63
CA GLU A 108 -9.93 -5.14 17.10
C GLU A 108 -11.22 -5.83 17.54
N LEU A 109 -12.29 -5.70 16.74
CA LEU A 109 -13.57 -6.35 16.99
C LEU A 109 -13.58 -7.84 16.56
N SER A 110 -12.69 -8.21 15.64
CA SER A 110 -12.58 -9.57 15.12
C SER A 110 -11.69 -10.41 16.02
N LYS A 111 -12.12 -11.63 16.33
CA LYS A 111 -11.28 -12.65 16.99
C LYS A 111 -10.61 -13.61 15.98
N GLU A 112 -10.68 -13.29 14.69
CA GLU A 112 -10.18 -14.15 13.62
C GLU A 112 -8.69 -13.92 13.37
N GLY A 113 -7.84 -14.95 13.45
CA GLY A 113 -6.38 -14.81 13.34
C GLY A 113 -5.86 -14.65 11.91
N LYS A 114 -6.53 -15.20 10.89
CA LYS A 114 -6.06 -15.17 9.49
C LYS A 114 -6.96 -14.30 8.61
N VAL A 115 -6.93 -13.00 8.84
CA VAL A 115 -7.68 -12.03 8.03
C VAL A 115 -6.72 -11.16 7.22
N PHE A 116 -7.10 -10.89 5.98
CA PHE A 116 -6.46 -9.94 5.08
C PHE A 116 -7.49 -8.88 4.68
N TYR A 117 -7.33 -7.69 5.21
CA TYR A 117 -8.16 -6.55 4.89
C TYR A 117 -7.64 -5.87 3.62
N LYS A 118 -8.55 -5.53 2.72
CA LYS A 118 -8.21 -4.92 1.43
C LYS A 118 -9.29 -3.94 0.98
N GLY A 119 -8.88 -2.79 0.49
CA GLY A 119 -9.79 -1.84 -0.12
C GLY A 119 -10.54 -2.40 -1.33
N SER A 120 -11.73 -1.89 -1.58
CA SER A 120 -12.51 -2.10 -2.80
C SER A 120 -12.84 -0.73 -3.39
N ARG A 121 -12.14 -0.36 -4.45
CA ARG A 121 -12.17 1.01 -4.99
C ARG A 121 -13.51 1.34 -5.65
N LYS A 122 -14.11 2.43 -5.21
CA LYS A 122 -15.37 2.99 -5.75
C LYS A 122 -15.10 4.35 -6.41
N ASN A 123 -16.08 4.88 -7.12
CA ASN A 123 -16.02 6.20 -7.79
C ASN A 123 -14.81 6.39 -8.70
N ARG A 124 -14.49 5.37 -9.52
CA ARG A 124 -13.40 5.44 -10.48
C ARG A 124 -13.92 5.70 -11.89
N LYS A 125 -13.10 6.36 -12.70
CA LYS A 125 -13.39 6.56 -14.14
C LYS A 125 -13.53 5.19 -14.84
N PHE A 126 -14.43 5.12 -15.81
CA PHE A 126 -14.70 3.89 -16.56
C PHE A 126 -13.42 3.23 -17.10
N ILE A 127 -12.52 4.04 -17.68
CA ILE A 127 -11.26 3.55 -18.24
C ILE A 127 -10.37 2.88 -17.18
N ASP A 128 -10.35 3.38 -15.93
CA ASP A 128 -9.58 2.80 -14.84
C ASP A 128 -10.18 1.46 -14.38
N ASN A 129 -11.49 1.36 -14.37
CA ASN A 129 -12.19 0.11 -14.08
C ASN A 129 -11.92 -0.93 -15.16
N PHE A 130 -11.90 -0.53 -16.43
CA PHE A 130 -11.58 -1.39 -17.56
C PHE A 130 -10.19 -2.01 -17.43
N PHE A 131 -9.14 -1.19 -17.23
CA PHE A 131 -7.79 -1.70 -17.01
C PHE A 131 -7.70 -2.61 -15.79
N THR A 132 -8.36 -2.24 -14.69
CA THR A 132 -8.35 -3.05 -13.46
C THR A 132 -9.04 -4.40 -13.67
N PHE A 133 -10.14 -4.44 -14.41
CA PHE A 133 -10.87 -5.66 -14.74
C PHE A 133 -9.99 -6.63 -15.54
N PHE A 134 -9.37 -6.17 -16.63
CA PHE A 134 -8.47 -7.00 -17.43
C PHE A 134 -7.26 -7.49 -16.65
N MET A 135 -6.66 -6.63 -15.82
CA MET A 135 -5.56 -7.03 -14.98
C MET A 135 -5.98 -8.07 -13.93
N SER A 136 -7.21 -7.98 -13.41
CA SER A 136 -7.74 -8.97 -12.47
C SER A 136 -7.98 -10.32 -13.17
N ILE A 137 -8.52 -10.35 -14.38
CA ILE A 137 -8.66 -11.57 -15.18
C ILE A 137 -7.29 -12.19 -15.44
N PHE A 138 -6.35 -11.40 -15.96
CA PHE A 138 -5.00 -11.88 -16.25
C PHE A 138 -4.33 -12.49 -15.01
N SER A 139 -4.39 -11.79 -13.88
CA SER A 139 -3.80 -12.28 -12.63
C SER A 139 -4.50 -13.55 -12.12
N THR A 140 -5.83 -13.63 -12.26
CA THR A 140 -6.62 -14.79 -11.87
C THR A 140 -6.20 -16.03 -12.67
N LEU A 141 -6.07 -15.90 -13.99
CA LEU A 141 -5.63 -16.99 -14.86
C LEU A 141 -4.18 -17.39 -14.60
N LEU A 142 -3.28 -16.40 -14.45
CA LEU A 142 -1.86 -16.64 -14.20
C LEU A 142 -1.60 -17.39 -12.88
N PHE A 143 -2.29 -17.01 -11.83
CA PHE A 143 -2.10 -17.60 -10.50
C PHE A 143 -3.12 -18.70 -10.14
N GLN A 144 -4.06 -19.00 -11.03
CA GLN A 144 -5.15 -19.98 -10.82
C GLN A 144 -5.90 -19.72 -9.50
N THR A 145 -6.09 -18.45 -9.16
CA THR A 145 -6.69 -17.98 -7.92
C THR A 145 -7.48 -16.73 -8.20
N PHE A 146 -8.74 -16.67 -7.79
CA PHE A 146 -9.58 -15.50 -8.04
C PHE A 146 -9.03 -14.25 -7.36
N LEU A 147 -8.57 -13.29 -8.17
CA LEU A 147 -7.98 -12.03 -7.74
C LEU A 147 -8.72 -10.86 -8.39
N SER A 148 -9.44 -10.09 -7.60
CA SER A 148 -10.19 -8.91 -8.07
C SER A 148 -9.62 -7.62 -7.47
N ASP A 149 -9.72 -6.51 -8.22
CA ASP A 149 -9.24 -5.18 -7.82
C ASP A 149 -7.82 -5.22 -7.20
N ILE A 150 -6.90 -5.84 -7.94
CA ILE A 150 -5.58 -6.27 -7.45
C ILE A 150 -4.71 -5.15 -6.86
N GLY A 151 -4.81 -3.92 -7.40
CA GLY A 151 -4.06 -2.75 -6.92
C GLY A 151 -4.84 -1.88 -5.93
N ALA A 152 -5.86 -2.42 -5.23
CA ALA A 152 -6.57 -1.65 -4.24
C ALA A 152 -5.83 -1.60 -2.90
N ILE A 153 -5.77 -0.41 -2.32
CA ILE A 153 -5.24 -0.09 -0.99
C ILE A 153 -6.35 0.62 -0.18
N PRO A 154 -6.21 0.74 1.15
CA PRO A 154 -5.17 0.16 1.99
C PRO A 154 -5.25 -1.35 2.08
N VAL A 155 -4.22 -1.96 2.64
CA VAL A 155 -4.21 -3.36 3.06
C VAL A 155 -3.75 -3.45 4.50
N LEU A 156 -4.26 -4.45 5.24
CA LEU A 156 -3.84 -4.76 6.61
C LEU A 156 -3.92 -6.27 6.83
N PHE A 157 -2.91 -6.88 7.44
CA PHE A 157 -2.84 -8.31 7.70
C PHE A 157 -1.91 -8.63 8.87
N HIS A 158 -2.08 -9.80 9.45
CA HIS A 158 -1.20 -10.28 10.52
C HIS A 158 0.23 -10.52 10.00
N ARG A 159 1.24 -10.09 10.76
CA ARG A 159 2.68 -10.17 10.43
C ARG A 159 3.14 -11.56 9.99
N ASP A 160 2.52 -12.62 10.49
CA ASP A 160 2.90 -14.00 10.12
C ASP A 160 2.80 -14.29 8.63
N LEU A 161 1.97 -13.54 7.89
CA LEU A 161 1.91 -13.65 6.44
C LEU A 161 3.26 -13.31 5.79
N MET A 162 4.03 -12.42 6.39
CA MET A 162 5.36 -12.04 5.86
C MET A 162 6.35 -13.22 5.83
N LYS A 163 6.19 -14.20 6.74
CA LYS A 163 7.00 -15.43 6.76
C LYS A 163 6.81 -16.29 5.50
N LYS A 164 5.74 -16.03 4.74
CA LYS A 164 5.42 -16.72 3.48
C LYS A 164 5.89 -15.97 2.25
N PHE A 165 6.46 -14.79 2.45
CA PHE A 165 7.03 -14.03 1.35
C PHE A 165 8.38 -14.63 0.95
N ASP A 166 8.49 -14.92 -0.34
CA ASP A 166 9.76 -15.19 -1.02
C ASP A 166 10.13 -13.93 -1.81
N LYS A 167 10.67 -13.95 -2.91
CA LYS A 167 11.12 -12.82 -3.74
C LYS A 167 10.04 -11.73 -3.95
N ILE A 168 9.89 -10.83 -2.95
CA ILE A 168 8.93 -9.72 -2.98
C ILE A 168 9.29 -8.77 -4.14
N PRO A 169 8.33 -8.38 -4.99
CA PRO A 169 8.57 -7.41 -6.05
C PRO A 169 8.74 -5.98 -5.48
N TYR A 170 9.61 -5.20 -6.12
CA TYR A 170 9.92 -3.82 -5.72
C TYR A 170 9.11 -2.76 -6.49
N ASP A 171 8.18 -3.19 -7.32
CA ASP A 171 7.29 -2.34 -8.10
C ASP A 171 5.81 -2.46 -7.64
N PHE A 172 4.88 -1.93 -8.43
CA PHE A 172 3.45 -1.99 -8.13
C PHE A 172 2.85 -3.40 -8.15
N SER A 173 3.58 -4.42 -8.58
CA SER A 173 3.08 -5.79 -8.52
C SER A 173 3.07 -6.37 -7.10
N ILE A 174 3.70 -5.70 -6.12
CA ILE A 174 3.68 -6.07 -4.69
C ILE A 174 2.24 -6.22 -4.17
N GLU A 175 1.32 -5.35 -4.61
CA GLU A 175 -0.11 -5.40 -4.22
C GLU A 175 -0.75 -6.74 -4.62
N THR A 176 -0.49 -7.14 -5.87
CA THR A 176 -1.02 -8.40 -6.41
C THR A 176 -0.33 -9.60 -5.75
N TYR A 177 0.98 -9.51 -5.57
CA TYR A 177 1.78 -10.57 -4.95
C TYR A 177 1.32 -10.88 -3.54
N VAL A 178 1.24 -9.87 -2.67
CA VAL A 178 0.84 -10.07 -1.27
C VAL A 178 -0.61 -10.55 -1.16
N TYR A 179 -1.51 -10.03 -2.00
CA TYR A 179 -2.89 -10.51 -2.06
C TYR A 179 -2.98 -11.98 -2.52
N TYR A 180 -2.18 -12.36 -3.52
CA TYR A 180 -2.09 -13.77 -3.96
C TYR A 180 -1.58 -14.68 -2.84
N ILE A 181 -0.51 -14.29 -2.12
CA ILE A 181 0.01 -15.08 -1.00
C ILE A 181 -1.04 -15.22 0.10
N ALA A 182 -1.76 -14.15 0.45
CA ALA A 182 -2.84 -14.22 1.44
C ALA A 182 -3.92 -15.24 1.04
N LYS A 183 -4.33 -15.24 -0.22
CA LYS A 183 -5.29 -16.23 -0.76
C LYS A 183 -4.74 -17.65 -0.71
N LYS A 184 -3.49 -17.85 -1.09
CA LYS A 184 -2.81 -19.14 -1.08
C LYS A 184 -2.69 -19.72 0.33
N GLU A 185 -2.47 -18.87 1.33
CA GLU A 185 -2.37 -19.23 2.75
C GLU A 185 -3.74 -19.29 3.45
N ASN A 186 -4.84 -19.26 2.69
CA ASN A 186 -6.21 -19.35 3.17
C ASN A 186 -6.61 -18.24 4.16
N TYR A 187 -6.08 -17.01 3.97
CA TYR A 187 -6.58 -15.86 4.72
C TYR A 187 -8.00 -15.50 4.27
N LYS A 188 -8.86 -15.20 5.22
CA LYS A 188 -10.19 -14.63 4.96
C LYS A 188 -10.00 -13.20 4.42
N ILE A 189 -10.52 -12.95 3.22
CA ILE A 189 -10.40 -11.62 2.61
C ILE A 189 -11.61 -10.78 2.98
N ILE A 190 -11.40 -9.72 3.74
CA ILE A 190 -12.42 -8.72 4.07
C ILE A 190 -12.16 -7.47 3.23
N ARG A 191 -13.20 -6.97 2.58
CA ARG A 191 -13.11 -5.81 1.68
C ARG A 191 -14.05 -4.71 2.15
N LEU A 192 -13.49 -3.49 2.28
CA LEU A 192 -14.27 -2.30 2.54
C LEU A 192 -14.31 -1.39 1.30
N PRO A 193 -15.43 -0.72 1.04
CA PRO A 193 -15.52 0.25 -0.04
C PRO A 193 -14.60 1.44 0.25
N ILE A 194 -13.73 1.76 -0.71
CA ILE A 194 -12.82 2.90 -0.63
C ILE A 194 -13.19 3.90 -1.72
N TYR A 195 -13.55 5.09 -1.31
CA TYR A 195 -13.89 6.18 -2.22
C TYR A 195 -12.63 6.94 -2.61
N MET A 196 -12.35 6.92 -3.93
CA MET A 196 -11.18 7.61 -4.46
C MET A 196 -11.46 9.11 -4.58
N ASN A 197 -10.68 9.90 -3.86
CA ASN A 197 -10.69 11.36 -4.00
C ASN A 197 -9.86 11.79 -5.23
N GLU A 198 -10.22 12.92 -5.81
CA GLU A 198 -9.34 13.56 -6.77
C GLU A 198 -8.05 14.01 -6.06
N ARG A 199 -6.91 13.83 -6.73
CA ARG A 199 -5.63 14.31 -6.24
C ARG A 199 -5.66 15.83 -6.20
N LYS A 200 -5.59 16.40 -5.00
CA LYS A 200 -5.70 17.87 -4.82
C LYS A 200 -4.41 18.59 -5.15
N LYS A 201 -3.24 17.95 -4.96
CA LYS A 201 -1.91 18.51 -5.15
C LYS A 201 -0.92 17.47 -5.69
N GLY A 202 0.15 17.94 -6.31
CA GLY A 202 1.18 17.11 -6.90
C GLY A 202 0.77 16.45 -8.22
N VAL A 203 1.73 15.91 -8.93
CA VAL A 203 1.53 15.24 -10.23
C VAL A 203 1.77 13.74 -10.06
N SER A 204 0.85 12.92 -10.58
CA SER A 204 1.07 11.47 -10.59
C SER A 204 2.34 11.12 -11.38
N SER A 205 3.25 10.40 -10.76
CA SER A 205 4.51 10.00 -11.40
C SER A 205 4.29 9.03 -12.58
N TRP A 206 3.15 8.34 -12.62
CA TRP A 206 2.88 7.29 -13.62
C TRP A 206 1.54 7.44 -14.38
N ASN A 207 0.53 8.14 -13.85
CA ASN A 207 -0.81 8.24 -14.46
C ASN A 207 -0.95 9.55 -15.27
N ARG A 208 -0.31 9.60 -16.45
CA ARG A 208 -0.28 10.76 -17.35
C ARG A 208 -1.05 10.52 -18.66
N GLY A 209 -2.10 9.69 -18.64
CA GLY A 209 -2.91 9.37 -19.82
C GLY A 209 -2.93 7.88 -20.17
N ILE A 210 -3.60 7.52 -21.28
CA ILE A 210 -3.86 6.12 -21.65
C ILE A 210 -2.57 5.34 -21.94
N PHE A 211 -1.59 5.95 -22.61
CA PHE A 211 -0.31 5.31 -22.93
C PHE A 211 0.49 4.96 -21.66
N SER A 212 0.44 5.82 -20.63
CA SER A 212 1.11 5.54 -19.37
C SER A 212 0.45 4.37 -18.62
N LYS A 213 -0.88 4.23 -18.72
CA LYS A 213 -1.64 3.10 -18.15
C LYS A 213 -1.28 1.79 -18.85
N ILE A 214 -1.21 1.78 -20.18
CA ILE A 214 -0.78 0.62 -20.96
C ILE A 214 0.64 0.21 -20.56
N LYS A 215 1.58 1.18 -20.56
CA LYS A 215 2.98 0.92 -20.18
C LYS A 215 3.09 0.35 -18.76
N GLN A 216 2.31 0.89 -17.81
CA GLN A 216 2.30 0.40 -16.43
C GLN A 216 1.69 -1.01 -16.33
N SER A 217 0.59 -1.28 -17.04
CA SER A 217 -0.01 -2.62 -17.09
C SER A 217 0.98 -3.66 -17.63
N TRP A 218 1.71 -3.35 -18.71
CA TRP A 218 2.75 -4.21 -19.24
C TRP A 218 3.89 -4.49 -18.25
N ARG A 219 4.31 -3.47 -17.48
CA ARG A 219 5.33 -3.66 -16.43
C ARG A 219 4.85 -4.62 -15.36
N ILE A 220 3.60 -4.43 -14.89
CA ILE A 220 3.00 -5.31 -13.88
C ILE A 220 2.86 -6.74 -14.44
N ILE A 221 2.35 -6.91 -15.66
CA ILE A 221 2.24 -8.22 -16.32
C ILE A 221 3.59 -8.95 -16.34
N LYS A 222 4.65 -8.28 -16.81
CA LYS A 222 6.00 -8.86 -16.84
C LYS A 222 6.49 -9.26 -15.44
N ALA A 223 6.24 -8.43 -14.43
CA ALA A 223 6.62 -8.73 -13.06
C ALA A 223 5.85 -9.94 -12.50
N LEU A 224 4.54 -10.02 -12.73
CA LEU A 224 3.70 -11.14 -12.29
C LEU A 224 4.11 -12.46 -12.96
N ILE A 225 4.42 -12.45 -14.25
CA ILE A 225 4.94 -13.61 -14.97
C ILE A 225 6.28 -14.07 -14.33
N LYS A 226 7.20 -13.14 -14.06
CA LYS A 226 8.47 -13.48 -13.38
C LYS A 226 8.24 -14.11 -12.00
N ILE A 227 7.26 -13.63 -11.25
CA ILE A 227 6.91 -14.18 -9.94
C ILE A 227 6.39 -15.62 -10.11
N ARG A 228 5.56 -15.88 -11.12
CA ARG A 228 4.99 -17.21 -11.36
C ARG A 228 6.05 -18.22 -11.82
N LEU A 229 6.92 -17.83 -12.77
CA LEU A 229 7.97 -18.68 -13.32
C LEU A 229 9.12 -18.97 -12.36
N LYS A 230 9.39 -18.10 -11.38
CA LYS A 230 10.44 -18.32 -10.37
C LYS A 230 10.01 -19.25 -9.24
N LYS A 231 8.78 -19.73 -9.26
CA LYS A 231 8.22 -20.70 -8.30
C LYS A 231 8.31 -22.16 -8.79
N GLU A 232 8.79 -22.36 -10.01
CA GLU A 232 9.21 -23.65 -10.55
C GLU A 232 10.74 -23.79 -10.44
#